data_355b16bea267501e1948d4bc0c12a78d
#
_entry.id   355b16bea267501e1948d4bc0c12a78d
#
_cell.length_a   1.000
_cell.length_b   1.000
_cell.length_c   1.000
_cell.angle_alpha   90.00
_cell.angle_beta   90.00
_cell.angle_gamma   90.00
#
_symmetry.space_group_name_H-M   'P 1'
#
loop_
_entity.id
_entity.type
_entity.pdbx_description
1 polymer ?
#
loop_
_entity_poly.entity_id
_entity_poly.type
_entity_poly.pdbx_seq_one_letter_code
_entity_poly.pdbx_strand_id
1 'polypeptide(L)'
;MDKYTILSPESKGSFNDRLNFLYLKLGNYLDTEKIENRTLQYCKIFLSDSQNQIKELEDSLLYQEFLANTNLTIVEQAPLNGSKVSLLVKTTSDDVPLLFHSIRLTEEEATGKTSYEQTRMLFDKYFQILKNENEACRNENEGVENSGIQRDTEEKVMTMERNLVRTWIYVTDIDVNYQGVVKAHNDVFDQQGLTANTHYIAS
;
A
#
# COMPACT_ATOMS: atom_id res chain seq x y z
N MET A 1 7.03 -5.50 16.39
CA MET A 1 8.18 -5.80 15.48
C MET A 1 7.64 -6.28 14.14
N ASP A 2 8.10 -5.67 13.05
CA ASP A 2 7.69 -5.97 11.67
C ASP A 2 8.36 -7.25 11.13
N LYS A 3 7.59 -8.04 10.38
CA LYS A 3 8.07 -9.23 9.69
C LYS A 3 7.60 -9.20 8.23
N TYR A 4 8.53 -9.42 7.33
CA TYR A 4 8.27 -9.53 5.88
C TYR A 4 8.53 -10.95 5.40
N THR A 5 7.59 -11.52 4.68
CA THR A 5 7.66 -12.88 4.17
C THR A 5 7.22 -12.93 2.70
N ILE A 6 7.96 -13.65 1.87
CA ILE A 6 7.57 -13.92 0.49
C ILE A 6 6.98 -15.32 0.41
N LEU A 7 5.76 -15.41 -0.05
CA LEU A 7 5.05 -16.65 -0.34
C LEU A 7 5.03 -16.86 -1.86
N SER A 8 5.53 -18.00 -2.30
CA SER A 8 5.53 -18.39 -3.71
C SER A 8 4.88 -19.76 -3.86
N PRO A 9 4.15 -20.00 -4.95
CA PRO A 9 3.60 -21.30 -5.24
C PRO A 9 4.73 -22.29 -5.61
N GLU A 10 4.62 -23.49 -5.10
CA GLU A 10 5.53 -24.60 -5.43
C GLU A 10 4.99 -25.45 -6.58
N SER A 11 3.71 -25.30 -6.91
CA SER A 11 3.04 -26.14 -7.88
C SER A 11 3.32 -25.73 -9.33
N LYS A 12 3.46 -26.73 -10.18
CA LYS A 12 3.36 -26.61 -11.63
C LYS A 12 1.89 -26.77 -11.98
N GLY A 13 1.18 -25.77 -12.31
CA GLY A 13 -0.24 -25.84 -12.62
C GLY A 13 -0.70 -24.61 -13.37
N SER A 14 -2.00 -24.52 -13.58
CA SER A 14 -2.65 -23.33 -14.09
C SER A 14 -2.40 -22.13 -13.15
N PHE A 15 -2.75 -20.94 -13.59
CA PHE A 15 -2.65 -19.77 -12.73
C PHE A 15 -3.58 -19.91 -11.51
N ASN A 16 -4.79 -20.44 -11.72
CA ASN A 16 -5.74 -20.69 -10.63
C ASN A 16 -5.23 -21.70 -9.60
N ASP A 17 -4.53 -22.78 -10.02
CA ASP A 17 -3.90 -23.70 -9.07
C ASP A 17 -2.88 -23.02 -8.18
N ARG A 18 -2.15 -22.06 -8.73
CA ARG A 18 -1.16 -21.27 -7.99
C ARG A 18 -1.80 -20.29 -7.02
N LEU A 19 -2.93 -19.68 -7.38
CA LEU A 19 -3.72 -18.84 -6.48
C LEU A 19 -4.29 -19.66 -5.32
N ASN A 20 -4.83 -20.85 -5.59
CA ASN A 20 -5.33 -21.76 -4.56
C ASN A 20 -4.21 -22.21 -3.61
N PHE A 21 -3.02 -22.49 -4.14
CA PHE A 21 -1.86 -22.80 -3.30
C PHE A 21 -1.48 -21.63 -2.39
N LEU A 22 -1.43 -20.40 -2.94
CA LEU A 22 -1.13 -19.21 -2.16
C LEU A 22 -2.21 -18.90 -1.11
N TYR A 23 -3.47 -19.17 -1.42
CA TYR A 23 -4.58 -19.06 -0.47
C TYR A 23 -4.34 -19.92 0.78
N LEU A 24 -4.07 -21.22 0.58
CA LEU A 24 -3.77 -22.12 1.67
C LEU A 24 -2.49 -21.76 2.43
N LYS A 25 -1.45 -21.35 1.69
CA LYS A 25 -0.16 -20.99 2.27
C LYS A 25 -0.25 -19.71 3.10
N LEU A 26 -1.02 -18.72 2.64
CA LEU A 26 -1.26 -17.49 3.38
C LEU A 26 -2.08 -17.75 4.63
N GLY A 27 -3.16 -18.53 4.55
CA GLY A 27 -3.97 -18.90 5.71
C GLY A 27 -3.11 -19.56 6.81
N ASN A 28 -2.35 -20.60 6.47
CA ASN A 28 -1.45 -21.27 7.41
C ASN A 28 -0.38 -20.31 7.99
N TYR A 29 0.13 -19.41 7.19
CA TYR A 29 1.08 -18.39 7.64
C TYR A 29 0.43 -17.44 8.66
N LEU A 30 -0.75 -16.92 8.37
CA LEU A 30 -1.46 -16.00 9.25
C LEU A 30 -1.89 -16.68 10.57
N ASP A 31 -2.27 -17.94 10.55
CA ASP A 31 -2.56 -18.71 11.77
C ASP A 31 -1.30 -18.80 12.67
N THR A 32 -0.14 -19.00 12.07
CA THR A 32 1.14 -18.99 12.81
C THR A 32 1.46 -17.60 13.38
N GLU A 33 1.29 -16.56 12.59
CA GLU A 33 1.55 -15.18 13.02
C GLU A 33 0.61 -14.75 14.15
N LYS A 34 -0.65 -15.21 14.11
CA LYS A 34 -1.63 -14.94 15.18
C LYS A 34 -1.22 -15.52 16.53
N ILE A 35 -0.56 -16.68 16.56
CA ILE A 35 -0.01 -17.26 17.80
C ILE A 35 1.06 -16.34 18.41
N GLU A 36 1.80 -15.61 17.56
CA GLU A 36 2.81 -14.64 17.96
C GLU A 36 2.24 -13.21 18.13
N ASN A 37 0.92 -13.07 18.20
CA ASN A 37 0.19 -11.79 18.29
C ASN A 37 0.56 -10.81 17.17
N ARG A 38 0.79 -11.30 15.94
CA ARG A 38 1.01 -10.48 14.77
C ARG A 38 -0.23 -10.40 13.90
N THR A 39 -0.49 -9.22 13.36
CA THR A 39 -1.58 -8.94 12.43
C THR A 39 -1.05 -8.62 11.04
N LEU A 40 -1.82 -8.99 10.02
CA LEU A 40 -1.56 -8.63 8.63
C LEU A 40 -1.78 -7.14 8.43
N GLN A 41 -0.80 -6.45 7.85
CA GLN A 41 -0.88 -5.01 7.58
C GLN A 41 -0.90 -4.68 6.10
N TYR A 42 -0.15 -5.42 5.30
CA TYR A 42 0.11 -5.05 3.92
C TYR A 42 0.48 -6.27 3.08
N CYS A 43 -0.01 -6.30 1.85
CA CYS A 43 0.34 -7.27 0.84
C CYS A 43 0.82 -6.61 -0.45
N LYS A 44 1.81 -7.21 -1.10
CA LYS A 44 2.20 -6.87 -2.46
C LYS A 44 2.22 -8.16 -3.28
N ILE A 45 1.40 -8.19 -4.34
CA ILE A 45 1.35 -9.33 -5.25
C ILE A 45 2.12 -8.99 -6.53
N PHE A 46 2.99 -9.89 -6.93
CA PHE A 46 3.75 -9.80 -8.17
C PHE A 46 3.12 -10.74 -9.20
N LEU A 47 2.74 -10.19 -10.34
CA LEU A 47 2.14 -10.90 -11.46
C LEU A 47 3.07 -10.88 -12.67
N SER A 48 3.15 -11.98 -13.40
CA SER A 48 3.95 -12.03 -14.63
C SER A 48 3.25 -11.39 -15.84
N ASP A 49 1.93 -11.22 -15.77
CA ASP A 49 1.07 -10.71 -16.84
C ASP A 49 -0.22 -10.20 -16.20
N SER A 50 -0.22 -8.95 -15.79
CA SER A 50 -1.34 -8.37 -15.04
C SER A 50 -2.60 -8.29 -15.89
N GLN A 51 -2.48 -8.01 -17.19
CA GLN A 51 -3.65 -7.84 -18.08
C GLN A 51 -4.49 -9.11 -18.17
N ASN A 52 -3.84 -10.28 -18.21
CA ASN A 52 -4.52 -11.57 -18.29
C ASN A 52 -4.81 -12.20 -16.91
N GLN A 53 -4.16 -11.75 -15.85
CA GLN A 53 -4.21 -12.41 -14.53
C GLN A 53 -5.06 -11.66 -13.50
N ILE A 54 -5.31 -10.36 -13.64
CA ILE A 54 -6.06 -9.58 -12.63
C ILE A 54 -7.45 -10.13 -12.41
N LYS A 55 -8.17 -10.44 -13.47
CA LYS A 55 -9.53 -10.97 -13.33
C LYS A 55 -9.58 -12.32 -12.62
N GLU A 56 -8.69 -13.24 -12.97
CA GLU A 56 -8.60 -14.53 -12.28
C GLU A 56 -8.17 -14.37 -10.81
N LEU A 57 -7.32 -13.39 -10.52
CA LEU A 57 -6.94 -13.04 -9.14
C LEU A 57 -8.15 -12.54 -8.36
N GLU A 58 -8.90 -11.56 -8.87
CA GLU A 58 -10.06 -10.97 -8.21
C GLU A 58 -11.20 -11.98 -7.98
N ASP A 59 -11.35 -12.96 -8.89
CA ASP A 59 -12.31 -14.05 -8.77
C ASP A 59 -11.85 -15.16 -7.79
N SER A 60 -10.61 -15.12 -7.30
CA SER A 60 -10.04 -16.16 -6.45
C SER A 60 -10.40 -16.01 -4.97
N LEU A 61 -10.42 -17.13 -4.23
CA LEU A 61 -10.55 -17.14 -2.77
C LEU A 61 -9.41 -16.37 -2.07
N LEU A 62 -8.20 -16.41 -2.64
CA LEU A 62 -7.07 -15.63 -2.13
C LEU A 62 -7.42 -14.15 -2.04
N TYR A 63 -7.99 -13.60 -3.12
CA TYR A 63 -8.37 -12.20 -3.16
C TYR A 63 -9.56 -11.92 -2.25
N GLN A 64 -10.63 -12.67 -2.39
CA GLN A 64 -11.91 -12.40 -1.71
C GLN A 64 -11.79 -12.49 -0.18
N GLU A 65 -11.04 -13.46 0.34
CA GLU A 65 -10.94 -13.67 1.79
C GLU A 65 -9.80 -12.90 2.45
N PHE A 66 -8.69 -12.68 1.75
CA PHE A 66 -7.52 -12.06 2.35
C PHE A 66 -7.14 -10.71 1.76
N LEU A 67 -7.11 -10.57 0.42
CA LEU A 67 -6.49 -9.42 -0.21
C LEU A 67 -7.44 -8.23 -0.38
N ALA A 68 -8.72 -8.47 -0.60
CA ALA A 68 -9.73 -7.43 -0.81
C ALA A 68 -9.87 -6.48 0.39
N ASN A 69 -9.64 -6.98 1.60
CA ASN A 69 -9.74 -6.21 2.85
C ASN A 69 -8.37 -5.83 3.43
N THR A 70 -7.31 -5.96 2.63
CA THR A 70 -5.94 -5.63 3.04
C THR A 70 -5.38 -4.54 2.14
N ASN A 71 -4.46 -3.73 2.65
CA ASN A 71 -3.72 -2.82 1.80
C ASN A 71 -2.90 -3.61 0.78
N LEU A 72 -3.39 -3.66 -0.45
CA LEU A 72 -2.83 -4.47 -1.53
C LEU A 72 -2.20 -3.58 -2.61
N THR A 73 -0.94 -3.87 -2.95
CA THR A 73 -0.29 -3.36 -4.15
C THR A 73 -0.13 -4.49 -5.16
N ILE A 74 -0.61 -4.29 -6.39
CA ILE A 74 -0.43 -5.21 -7.51
C ILE A 74 0.69 -4.68 -8.40
N VAL A 75 1.72 -5.48 -8.64
CA VAL A 75 2.87 -5.11 -9.45
C VAL A 75 3.02 -6.11 -10.59
N GLU A 76 3.09 -5.61 -11.83
CA GLU A 76 3.48 -6.45 -12.95
C GLU A 76 5.00 -6.61 -12.97
N GLN A 77 5.44 -7.71 -12.43
CA GLN A 77 6.83 -8.14 -12.42
C GLN A 77 6.87 -9.65 -12.26
N ALA A 78 7.39 -10.32 -13.27
CA ALA A 78 7.53 -11.78 -13.23
C ALA A 78 8.44 -12.20 -12.05
N PRO A 79 7.98 -13.12 -11.17
CA PRO A 79 8.79 -13.64 -10.10
C PRO A 79 10.04 -14.37 -10.62
N LEU A 80 11.19 -14.15 -9.98
CA LEU A 80 12.49 -14.69 -10.42
C LEU A 80 12.57 -16.22 -10.42
N ASN A 81 11.74 -16.89 -9.65
CA ASN A 81 11.69 -18.36 -9.56
C ASN A 81 10.89 -19.02 -10.69
N GLY A 82 10.47 -18.23 -11.70
CA GLY A 82 9.67 -18.73 -12.83
C GLY A 82 8.20 -19.02 -12.47
N SER A 83 7.75 -18.71 -11.26
CA SER A 83 6.32 -18.72 -10.95
C SER A 83 5.63 -17.54 -11.64
N LYS A 84 4.34 -17.70 -11.92
CA LYS A 84 3.54 -16.62 -12.54
C LYS A 84 3.05 -15.59 -11.52
N VAL A 85 3.17 -15.91 -10.24
CA VAL A 85 2.69 -15.10 -9.13
C VAL A 85 3.53 -15.35 -7.88
N SER A 86 3.75 -14.31 -7.09
CA SER A 86 4.25 -14.40 -5.71
C SER A 86 3.65 -13.29 -4.86
N LEU A 87 3.63 -13.48 -3.55
CA LEU A 87 3.02 -12.58 -2.59
C LEU A 87 4.04 -12.18 -1.52
N LEU A 88 4.32 -10.89 -1.38
CA LEU A 88 5.00 -10.32 -0.24
C LEU A 88 3.95 -9.97 0.82
N VAL A 89 4.17 -10.40 2.04
CA VAL A 89 3.29 -10.18 3.18
C VAL A 89 4.05 -9.44 4.26
N LYS A 90 3.46 -8.41 4.84
CA LYS A 90 3.95 -7.74 6.06
C LYS A 90 2.99 -8.00 7.21
N THR A 91 3.52 -8.54 8.30
CA THR A 91 2.83 -8.66 9.59
C THR A 91 3.56 -7.89 10.67
N THR A 92 2.85 -7.44 11.70
CA THR A 92 3.43 -6.72 12.84
C THR A 92 2.80 -7.13 14.15
N SER A 93 3.58 -7.04 15.23
CA SER A 93 3.13 -7.09 16.62
C SER A 93 3.20 -5.72 17.31
N ASP A 94 3.34 -4.64 16.57
CA ASP A 94 3.43 -3.30 17.14
C ASP A 94 2.03 -2.78 17.50
N ASP A 95 1.90 -2.18 18.67
CA ASP A 95 0.65 -1.63 19.20
C ASP A 95 0.20 -0.38 18.42
N VAL A 96 1.15 0.32 17.78
CA VAL A 96 0.88 1.47 16.91
C VAL A 96 1.25 1.09 15.48
N PRO A 97 0.32 0.54 14.71
CA PRO A 97 0.59 0.11 13.35
C PRO A 97 0.83 1.29 12.42
N LEU A 98 1.70 1.09 11.43
CA LEU A 98 1.79 2.01 10.29
C LEU A 98 0.51 1.89 9.45
N LEU A 99 -0.02 3.03 9.02
CA LEU A 99 -1.09 3.07 8.02
C LEU A 99 -0.49 2.90 6.63
N PHE A 100 -1.09 2.05 5.82
CA PHE A 100 -0.70 1.80 4.43
C PHE A 100 -1.84 2.21 3.52
N HIS A 101 -1.51 2.95 2.47
CA HIS A 101 -2.48 3.33 1.45
C HIS A 101 -1.98 2.87 0.08
N SER A 102 -2.82 2.13 -0.64
CA SER A 102 -2.57 1.78 -2.04
C SER A 102 -3.43 2.68 -2.92
N ILE A 103 -2.78 3.56 -3.66
CA ILE A 103 -3.43 4.58 -4.48
C ILE A 103 -3.10 4.32 -5.95
N ARG A 104 -4.12 4.32 -6.79
CA ARG A 104 -3.97 4.19 -8.24
C ARG A 104 -4.89 5.14 -8.98
N LEU A 105 -4.54 5.46 -10.20
CA LEU A 105 -5.42 6.14 -11.15
C LEU A 105 -6.21 5.09 -11.94
N THR A 106 -7.42 5.43 -12.28
CA THR A 106 -8.16 4.68 -13.30
C THR A 106 -7.61 5.00 -14.69
N GLU A 107 -7.93 4.17 -15.68
CA GLU A 107 -7.55 4.42 -17.07
C GLU A 107 -8.08 5.77 -17.57
N GLU A 108 -9.32 6.12 -17.22
CA GLU A 108 -9.95 7.40 -17.57
C GLU A 108 -9.18 8.58 -16.97
N GLU A 109 -8.78 8.48 -15.70
CA GLU A 109 -8.01 9.52 -15.02
C GLU A 109 -6.61 9.70 -15.62
N ALA A 110 -5.97 8.60 -16.03
CA ALA A 110 -4.62 8.60 -16.56
C ALA A 110 -4.53 9.01 -18.03
N THR A 111 -5.59 8.78 -18.82
CA THR A 111 -5.59 9.02 -20.27
C THR A 111 -5.30 10.46 -20.61
N GLY A 112 -4.33 10.68 -21.51
CA GLY A 112 -3.92 12.00 -21.98
C GLY A 112 -3.12 12.83 -20.99
N LYS A 113 -2.75 12.26 -19.83
CA LYS A 113 -1.94 12.93 -18.81
C LYS A 113 -0.48 12.51 -18.90
N THR A 114 0.40 13.46 -18.69
CA THR A 114 1.84 13.20 -18.55
C THR A 114 2.14 12.46 -17.24
N SER A 115 3.28 11.79 -17.15
CA SER A 115 3.73 11.14 -15.91
C SER A 115 3.84 12.12 -14.73
N TYR A 116 4.16 13.38 -14.99
CA TYR A 116 4.13 14.45 -13.99
C TYR A 116 2.73 14.69 -13.46
N GLU A 117 1.74 14.89 -14.34
CA GLU A 117 0.35 15.14 -13.97
C GLU A 117 -0.26 13.94 -13.23
N GLN A 118 -0.02 12.72 -13.72
CA GLN A 118 -0.47 11.49 -13.07
C GLN A 118 0.09 11.37 -11.65
N THR A 119 1.37 11.65 -11.46
CA THR A 119 2.01 11.61 -10.14
C THR A 119 1.43 12.68 -9.20
N ARG A 120 1.18 13.89 -9.69
CA ARG A 120 0.49 14.93 -8.92
C ARG A 120 -0.89 14.48 -8.46
N MET A 121 -1.67 13.87 -9.35
CA MET A 121 -3.01 13.35 -9.04
C MET A 121 -2.97 12.26 -7.96
N LEU A 122 -1.96 11.38 -7.96
CA LEU A 122 -1.78 10.38 -6.90
C LEU A 122 -1.54 11.04 -5.55
N PHE A 123 -0.72 12.09 -5.48
CA PHE A 123 -0.52 12.83 -4.25
C PHE A 123 -1.78 13.61 -3.82
N ASP A 124 -2.55 14.17 -4.74
CA ASP A 124 -3.81 14.83 -4.43
C ASP A 124 -4.82 13.83 -3.81
N LYS A 125 -4.90 12.61 -4.34
CA LYS A 125 -5.67 11.52 -3.72
C LYS A 125 -5.16 11.18 -2.32
N TYR A 126 -3.86 11.14 -2.12
CA TYR A 126 -3.27 10.90 -0.80
C TYR A 126 -3.62 12.00 0.20
N PHE A 127 -3.56 13.27 -0.19
CA PHE A 127 -3.98 14.39 0.67
C PHE A 127 -5.46 14.31 1.04
N GLN A 128 -6.30 13.87 0.13
CA GLN A 128 -7.72 13.65 0.43
C GLN A 128 -7.92 12.53 1.46
N ILE A 129 -7.15 11.44 1.36
CA ILE A 129 -7.16 10.36 2.36
C ILE A 129 -6.73 10.89 3.72
N LEU A 130 -5.60 11.60 3.82
CA LEU A 130 -5.14 12.19 5.07
C LEU A 130 -6.18 13.13 5.70
N LYS A 131 -6.86 13.93 4.88
CA LYS A 131 -7.93 14.81 5.34
C LYS A 131 -9.08 14.01 5.95
N ASN A 132 -9.54 12.97 5.26
CA ASN A 132 -10.66 12.14 5.73
C ASN A 132 -10.29 11.41 7.04
N GLU A 133 -9.08 10.88 7.16
CA GLU A 133 -8.62 10.24 8.39
C GLU A 133 -8.50 11.20 9.56
N ASN A 134 -8.00 12.42 9.31
CA ASN A 134 -7.96 13.46 10.34
C ASN A 134 -9.38 13.88 10.80
N GLU A 135 -10.35 13.93 9.89
CA GLU A 135 -11.75 14.20 10.22
C GLU A 135 -12.37 13.05 11.04
N ALA A 136 -12.09 11.79 10.68
CA ALA A 136 -12.54 10.62 11.42
C ALA A 136 -11.99 10.61 12.86
N CYS A 137 -10.69 10.87 13.03
CA CYS A 137 -10.05 10.96 14.36
C CYS A 137 -10.62 12.09 15.23
N ARG A 138 -11.06 13.21 14.63
CA ARG A 138 -11.72 14.29 15.38
C ARG A 138 -13.09 13.86 15.88
N ASN A 139 -13.90 13.26 15.02
CA ASN A 139 -15.27 12.82 15.36
C ASN A 139 -15.28 11.76 16.48
N GLU A 140 -14.31 10.84 16.50
CA GLU A 140 -14.16 9.87 17.58
C GLU A 140 -13.83 10.52 18.94
N ASN A 141 -13.11 11.63 18.94
CA ASN A 141 -12.75 12.34 20.16
C ASN A 141 -13.87 13.24 20.69
N GLU A 142 -14.74 13.79 19.84
CA GLU A 142 -15.91 14.58 20.26
C GLU A 142 -16.95 13.74 21.02
N GLY A 143 -17.00 12.42 20.78
CA GLY A 143 -17.87 11.48 21.54
C GLY A 143 -17.40 11.19 22.97
N VAL A 144 -16.22 11.62 23.40
CA VAL A 144 -15.60 11.33 24.72
C VAL A 144 -15.51 12.58 25.63
N GLU A 145 -15.95 13.75 25.17
CA GLU A 145 -15.90 15.01 25.94
C GLU A 145 -16.87 15.08 27.13
N ASN A 146 -16.81 14.11 28.04
CA ASN A 146 -17.38 14.26 29.38
C ASN A 146 -16.35 14.15 30.52
N SER A 147 -15.09 14.22 30.25
CA SER A 147 -14.02 14.29 31.24
C SER A 147 -13.10 15.48 30.94
N GLY A 148 -13.28 16.59 31.67
CA GLY A 148 -12.66 17.90 31.54
C GLY A 148 -11.12 17.96 31.51
N ILE A 149 -10.48 17.23 30.61
CA ILE A 149 -9.06 17.31 30.30
C ILE A 149 -8.93 17.87 28.89
N GLN A 150 -8.62 19.17 28.80
CA GLN A 150 -8.16 19.78 27.55
C GLN A 150 -6.87 19.05 27.13
N ARG A 151 -6.97 18.14 26.16
CA ARG A 151 -5.81 17.59 25.46
C ARG A 151 -5.53 18.48 24.25
N ASP A 152 -4.26 18.85 24.08
CA ASP A 152 -3.79 19.61 22.92
C ASP A 152 -4.24 18.90 21.62
N THR A 153 -5.23 19.47 20.96
CA THR A 153 -5.83 18.92 19.72
C THR A 153 -4.91 19.12 18.50
N GLU A 154 -3.91 19.99 18.59
CA GLU A 154 -2.97 20.24 17.50
C GLU A 154 -1.95 19.10 17.29
N GLU A 155 -1.67 18.29 18.31
CA GLU A 155 -0.69 17.20 18.24
C GLU A 155 -1.18 15.94 17.48
N LYS A 156 -2.49 15.84 17.22
CA LYS A 156 -3.11 14.64 16.62
C LYS A 156 -3.36 14.71 15.12
N VAL A 157 -3.13 15.84 14.47
CA VAL A 157 -3.37 15.98 13.04
C VAL A 157 -2.22 15.34 12.27
N MET A 158 -2.54 14.30 11.48
CA MET A 158 -1.57 13.69 10.58
C MET A 158 -1.26 14.62 9.41
N THR A 159 0.02 14.84 9.16
CA THR A 159 0.53 15.58 8.02
C THR A 159 1.57 14.75 7.29
N MET A 160 1.79 15.06 6.02
CA MET A 160 2.85 14.42 5.25
C MET A 160 4.21 14.66 5.90
N GLU A 161 4.50 15.89 6.34
CA GLU A 161 5.76 16.26 6.97
C GLU A 161 6.07 15.45 8.24
N ARG A 162 5.07 15.22 9.09
CA ARG A 162 5.26 14.58 10.41
C ARG A 162 5.13 13.07 10.37
N ASN A 163 4.32 12.53 9.47
CA ASN A 163 3.86 11.15 9.56
C ASN A 163 4.24 10.27 8.37
N LEU A 164 4.65 10.85 7.22
CA LEU A 164 5.07 10.04 6.08
C LEU A 164 6.37 9.31 6.37
N VAL A 165 6.32 7.98 6.32
CA VAL A 165 7.49 7.13 6.56
C VAL A 165 8.15 6.70 5.25
N ARG A 166 7.34 6.34 4.25
CA ARG A 166 7.82 5.84 2.95
C ARG A 166 6.77 5.94 1.87
N THR A 167 7.23 6.19 0.66
CA THR A 167 6.46 6.02 -0.58
C THR A 167 7.05 4.92 -1.45
N TRP A 168 6.21 4.24 -2.23
CA TRP A 168 6.60 3.38 -3.33
C TRP A 168 5.81 3.80 -4.57
N ILE A 169 6.49 4.31 -5.56
CA ILE A 169 5.86 4.74 -6.81
C ILE A 169 6.20 3.73 -7.89
N TYR A 170 5.19 3.11 -8.45
CA TYR A 170 5.32 2.17 -9.58
C TYR A 170 4.94 2.88 -10.86
N VAL A 171 5.80 2.81 -11.83
CA VAL A 171 5.63 3.50 -13.11
C VAL A 171 5.93 2.53 -14.26
N THR A 172 5.09 2.56 -15.29
CA THR A 172 5.35 1.86 -16.55
C THR A 172 6.32 2.66 -17.41
N ASP A 173 7.04 1.99 -18.30
CA ASP A 173 7.95 2.64 -19.26
C ASP A 173 8.89 3.66 -18.59
N ILE A 174 9.63 3.19 -17.60
CA ILE A 174 10.43 4.02 -16.70
C ILE A 174 11.38 4.96 -17.46
N ASP A 175 11.93 4.52 -18.57
CA ASP A 175 12.88 5.32 -19.39
C ASP A 175 12.23 6.60 -19.95
N VAL A 176 10.92 6.57 -20.18
CA VAL A 176 10.15 7.71 -20.69
C VAL A 176 9.55 8.54 -19.56
N ASN A 177 9.05 7.87 -18.53
CA ASN A 177 8.20 8.48 -17.51
C ASN A 177 8.96 8.96 -16.26
N TYR A 178 10.19 8.47 -16.05
CA TYR A 178 10.96 8.72 -14.83
C TYR A 178 11.10 10.21 -14.48
N GLN A 179 11.46 11.04 -15.46
CA GLN A 179 11.71 12.47 -15.19
C GLN A 179 10.44 13.20 -14.70
N GLY A 180 9.28 12.87 -15.28
CA GLY A 180 8.01 13.46 -14.86
C GLY A 180 7.63 13.03 -13.43
N VAL A 181 7.81 11.76 -13.12
CA VAL A 181 7.56 11.22 -11.77
C VAL A 181 8.46 11.89 -10.74
N VAL A 182 9.77 11.91 -10.97
CA VAL A 182 10.74 12.52 -10.03
C VAL A 182 10.48 14.00 -9.84
N LYS A 183 10.19 14.74 -10.92
CA LYS A 183 9.88 16.15 -10.81
C LYS A 183 8.63 16.39 -9.97
N ALA A 184 7.54 15.66 -10.22
CA ALA A 184 6.31 15.81 -9.45
C ALA A 184 6.50 15.44 -7.98
N HIS A 185 7.23 14.35 -7.71
CA HIS A 185 7.59 13.93 -6.35
C HIS A 185 8.34 15.05 -5.61
N ASN A 186 9.40 15.58 -6.22
CA ASN A 186 10.19 16.64 -5.60
C ASN A 186 9.36 17.91 -5.36
N ASP A 187 8.58 18.36 -6.36
CA ASP A 187 7.72 19.53 -6.23
C ASP A 187 6.70 19.38 -5.07
N VAL A 188 6.13 18.18 -4.89
CA VAL A 188 5.21 17.90 -3.77
C VAL A 188 5.95 17.88 -2.44
N PHE A 189 7.07 17.21 -2.36
CA PHE A 189 7.85 17.09 -1.14
C PHE A 189 8.33 18.46 -0.67
N ASP A 190 8.86 19.29 -1.56
CA ASP A 190 9.27 20.65 -1.24
C ASP A 190 8.09 21.51 -0.74
N GLN A 191 6.91 21.39 -1.37
CA GLN A 191 5.70 22.09 -0.94
C GLN A 191 5.23 21.67 0.45
N GLN A 192 5.51 20.43 0.86
CA GLN A 192 5.15 19.87 2.16
C GLN A 192 6.28 19.98 3.20
N GLY A 193 7.37 20.69 2.91
CA GLY A 193 8.49 20.87 3.83
C GLY A 193 9.43 19.67 3.94
N LEU A 194 9.25 18.64 3.10
CA LEU A 194 10.06 17.43 3.08
C LEU A 194 11.29 17.64 2.17
N THR A 195 12.30 18.29 2.69
CA THR A 195 13.55 18.54 1.96
C THR A 195 14.67 17.65 2.46
N ALA A 196 15.74 17.50 1.67
CA ALA A 196 16.93 16.74 2.07
C ALA A 196 17.59 17.25 3.37
N ASN A 197 17.32 18.53 3.73
CA ASN A 197 17.87 19.15 4.93
C ASN A 197 17.00 18.96 6.18
N THR A 198 15.73 18.62 6.00
CA THR A 198 14.75 18.55 7.09
C THR A 198 14.30 17.11 7.37
N HIS A 199 14.16 16.30 6.31
CA HIS A 199 13.60 14.96 6.43
C HIS A 199 14.31 13.99 5.48
N TYR A 200 14.54 12.78 5.97
CA TYR A 200 15.07 11.69 5.16
C TYR A 200 13.98 10.62 5.00
N ILE A 201 13.31 10.63 3.84
CA ILE A 201 12.27 9.65 3.51
C ILE A 201 12.78 8.76 2.39
N ALA A 202 12.75 7.46 2.63
CA ALA A 202 13.05 6.47 1.61
C ALA A 202 11.88 6.33 0.64
N SER A 203 12.14 6.38 -0.65
CA SER A 203 11.19 6.16 -1.73
C SER A 203 11.74 5.16 -2.76
#